data_e1d4fc6609c4e2057302def106c27fc6
#
_entry.id   e1d4fc6609c4e2057302def106c27fc6
#
_cell.length_a   1.000
_cell.length_b   1.000
_cell.length_c   1.000
_cell.angle_alpha   90.00
_cell.angle_beta   90.00
_cell.angle_gamma   90.00
#
_symmetry.space_group_name_H-M   'P 1'
#
loop_
_entity.id
_entity.type
_entity.pdbx_description
1 polymer ?
#
loop_
_entity_poly.entity_id
_entity_poly.type
_entity_poly.pdbx_seq_one_letter_code
_entity_poly.pdbx_strand_id
1 'polypeptide(L)'
;FLALLGLPILICEFSVGRASRKGMGKAFDVLEQKGTKWHRLKWMSIIGSYLLMMFYTMVGGWMIYYAFLELSGKLSGLNSSEITATFNGLLSQPGIMFIFSFIAIILSFGVCALGLKNGVERITKVMMSLLLGLMVILAVHSFVLPNASVGIKFYLVPNISLVNQSGIGEAIFAAMTHAFFTLSIGIGAMEIFGSYLDKKRSLTGEAVSIVLLDTFVALMAGFIIIPACFAYGVNPDSGPSLLFITLPNVFNNMTGGRIWGFMFFLFMSFAALSTIIAVFEEIVAMWMDITEC
;
A
#
# COMPACT_ATOMS: atom_id res chain seq x y z
N PHE A 1 4.51 12.38 12.70
CA PHE A 1 3.51 11.38 13.10
C PHE A 1 4.08 9.96 13.09
N LEU A 2 4.81 9.54 12.05
CA LEU A 2 5.41 8.18 11.99
C LEU A 2 6.27 7.88 13.23
N ALA A 3 7.16 8.81 13.64
CA ALA A 3 8.03 8.60 14.79
C ALA A 3 7.34 8.76 16.15
N LEU A 4 6.37 9.70 16.26
CA LEU A 4 5.76 10.06 17.54
C LEU A 4 4.52 9.22 17.88
N LEU A 5 3.76 8.78 16.91
CA LEU A 5 2.55 7.97 17.07
C LEU A 5 2.71 6.60 16.43
N GLY A 6 3.13 6.55 15.18
CA GLY A 6 3.23 5.32 14.41
C GLY A 6 4.15 4.27 15.06
N LEU A 7 5.38 4.65 15.35
CA LEU A 7 6.37 3.75 15.94
C LEU A 7 5.95 3.22 17.33
N PRO A 8 5.50 4.04 18.29
CA PRO A 8 5.03 3.51 19.58
C PRO A 8 3.83 2.57 19.45
N ILE A 9 2.84 2.88 18.60
CA ILE A 9 1.66 2.03 18.40
C ILE A 9 2.07 0.70 17.77
N LEU A 10 2.94 0.73 16.75
CA LEU A 10 3.48 -0.47 16.12
C LEU A 10 4.19 -1.39 17.12
N ILE A 11 5.01 -0.82 18.04
CA ILE A 11 5.66 -1.57 19.11
C ILE A 11 4.62 -2.15 20.07
N CYS A 12 3.55 -1.42 20.38
CA CYS A 12 2.46 -1.93 21.22
C CYS A 12 1.76 -3.13 20.56
N GLU A 13 1.37 -3.04 19.29
CA GLU A 13 0.75 -4.15 18.55
C GLU A 13 1.68 -5.38 18.50
N PHE A 14 2.96 -5.20 18.17
CA PHE A 14 3.93 -6.29 18.23
C PHE A 14 4.07 -6.89 19.63
N SER A 15 3.99 -6.07 20.67
CA SER A 15 4.10 -6.54 22.06
C SER A 15 2.92 -7.41 22.45
N VAL A 16 1.70 -7.01 22.08
CA VAL A 16 0.46 -7.76 22.31
C VAL A 16 0.51 -9.10 21.57
N GLY A 17 0.83 -9.09 20.29
CA GLY A 17 0.95 -10.31 19.49
C GLY A 17 2.02 -11.26 20.05
N ARG A 18 3.21 -10.76 20.38
CA ARG A 18 4.29 -11.58 20.93
C ARG A 18 3.99 -12.15 22.31
N ALA A 19 3.29 -11.40 23.15
CA ALA A 19 2.92 -11.84 24.50
C ALA A 19 1.84 -12.92 24.48
N SER A 20 0.80 -12.73 23.66
CA SER A 20 -0.32 -13.66 23.51
C SER A 20 0.03 -14.89 22.65
N ARG A 21 0.97 -14.78 21.71
CA ARG A 21 1.20 -15.74 20.61
C ARG A 21 -0.05 -15.96 19.75
N LYS A 22 -0.91 -14.95 19.68
CA LYS A 22 -2.17 -14.93 18.96
C LYS A 22 -2.29 -13.64 18.16
N GLY A 23 -3.12 -13.65 17.11
CA GLY A 23 -3.57 -12.45 16.43
C GLY A 23 -4.68 -11.74 17.22
N MET A 24 -5.16 -10.61 16.69
CA MET A 24 -6.19 -9.77 17.33
C MET A 24 -7.46 -10.53 17.69
N GLY A 25 -7.78 -11.62 16.97
CA GLY A 25 -8.95 -12.46 17.23
C GLY A 25 -9.01 -13.05 18.64
N LYS A 26 -7.84 -13.34 19.23
CA LYS A 26 -7.76 -14.01 20.56
C LYS A 26 -6.70 -13.42 21.49
N ALA A 27 -5.91 -12.45 21.04
CA ALA A 27 -4.82 -11.88 21.83
C ALA A 27 -5.30 -11.30 23.16
N PHE A 28 -6.37 -10.52 23.13
CA PHE A 28 -6.94 -9.92 24.35
C PHE A 28 -7.69 -10.91 25.20
N ASP A 29 -8.28 -11.97 24.65
CA ASP A 29 -8.89 -13.06 25.45
C ASP A 29 -7.84 -13.72 26.35
N VAL A 30 -6.56 -13.78 25.88
CA VAL A 30 -5.46 -14.38 26.64
C VAL A 30 -4.84 -13.41 27.64
N LEU A 31 -4.73 -12.12 27.30
CA LEU A 31 -3.98 -11.14 28.06
C LEU A 31 -4.83 -10.31 29.01
N GLU A 32 -6.14 -10.23 28.81
CA GLU A 32 -7.00 -9.38 29.63
C GLU A 32 -7.12 -9.86 31.07
N GLN A 33 -7.27 -8.92 31.99
CA GLN A 33 -7.54 -9.22 33.38
C GLN A 33 -9.02 -9.61 33.55
N LYS A 34 -9.29 -10.50 34.53
CA LYS A 34 -10.66 -10.92 34.84
C LYS A 34 -11.55 -9.72 35.16
N GLY A 35 -12.68 -9.63 34.46
CA GLY A 35 -13.65 -8.54 34.62
C GLY A 35 -13.50 -7.38 33.67
N THR A 36 -12.46 -7.34 32.83
CA THR A 36 -12.32 -6.37 31.74
C THR A 36 -13.04 -6.84 30.47
N LYS A 37 -13.14 -5.99 29.47
CA LYS A 37 -13.88 -6.27 28.21
C LYS A 37 -13.03 -6.00 26.98
N TRP A 38 -11.70 -6.09 27.10
CA TRP A 38 -10.79 -5.83 26.00
C TRP A 38 -10.93 -6.83 24.85
N HIS A 39 -11.36 -8.06 25.10
CA HIS A 39 -11.68 -9.05 24.07
C HIS A 39 -12.67 -8.56 23.02
N ARG A 40 -13.46 -7.51 23.31
CA ARG A 40 -14.39 -6.93 22.34
C ARG A 40 -13.72 -6.17 21.21
N LEU A 41 -12.46 -5.75 21.37
CA LEU A 41 -11.69 -5.07 20.33
C LEU A 41 -11.53 -5.93 19.08
N LYS A 42 -11.55 -7.26 19.21
CA LYS A 42 -11.49 -8.16 18.05
C LYS A 42 -12.55 -7.84 16.97
N TRP A 43 -13.76 -7.44 17.38
CA TRP A 43 -14.81 -7.11 16.42
C TRP A 43 -14.51 -5.85 15.63
N MET A 44 -13.87 -4.86 16.24
CA MET A 44 -13.43 -3.65 15.55
C MET A 44 -12.33 -3.98 14.54
N SER A 45 -11.38 -4.83 14.90
CA SER A 45 -10.33 -5.30 14.01
C SER A 45 -10.91 -6.10 12.83
N ILE A 46 -11.79 -7.06 13.10
CA ILE A 46 -12.46 -7.85 12.06
C ILE A 46 -13.16 -6.93 11.05
N ILE A 47 -14.01 -6.03 11.53
CA ILE A 47 -14.75 -5.11 10.66
C ILE A 47 -13.77 -4.22 9.87
N GLY A 48 -12.74 -3.68 10.52
CA GLY A 48 -11.73 -2.84 9.89
C GLY A 48 -10.98 -3.57 8.76
N SER A 49 -10.52 -4.78 9.02
CA SER A 49 -9.79 -5.60 8.03
C SER A 49 -10.68 -5.99 6.84
N TYR A 50 -11.94 -6.33 7.07
CA TYR A 50 -12.88 -6.60 5.97
C TYR A 50 -13.20 -5.35 5.13
N LEU A 51 -13.45 -4.19 5.77
CA LEU A 51 -13.68 -2.94 5.06
C LEU A 51 -12.44 -2.53 4.24
N LEU A 52 -11.25 -2.70 4.82
CA LEU A 52 -10.00 -2.46 4.10
C LEU A 52 -9.91 -3.37 2.87
N MET A 53 -10.20 -4.67 3.01
CA MET A 53 -10.12 -5.61 1.90
C MET A 53 -11.14 -5.33 0.79
N MET A 54 -12.36 -4.91 1.11
CA MET A 54 -13.34 -4.51 0.10
C MET A 54 -12.81 -3.42 -0.83
N PHE A 55 -12.09 -2.45 -0.29
CA PHE A 55 -11.46 -1.39 -1.07
C PHE A 55 -10.16 -1.86 -1.74
N TYR A 56 -9.28 -2.48 -0.97
CA TYR A 56 -7.91 -2.76 -1.42
C TYR A 56 -7.83 -3.82 -2.54
N THR A 57 -8.68 -4.85 -2.50
CA THR A 57 -8.75 -5.86 -3.57
C THR A 57 -9.23 -5.26 -4.89
N MET A 58 -10.13 -4.29 -4.83
CA MET A 58 -10.62 -3.57 -5.99
C MET A 58 -9.51 -2.73 -6.62
N VAL A 59 -8.80 -1.93 -5.80
CA VAL A 59 -7.66 -1.12 -6.27
C VAL A 59 -6.53 -2.00 -6.79
N GLY A 60 -6.21 -3.11 -6.13
CA GLY A 60 -5.25 -4.11 -6.63
C GLY A 60 -5.64 -4.67 -8.00
N GLY A 61 -6.93 -4.94 -8.20
CA GLY A 61 -7.47 -5.33 -9.50
C GLY A 61 -7.28 -4.25 -10.57
N TRP A 62 -7.49 -2.98 -10.24
CA TRP A 62 -7.25 -1.85 -11.17
C TRP A 62 -5.78 -1.75 -11.58
N MET A 63 -4.84 -1.97 -10.64
CA MET A 63 -3.41 -1.96 -10.95
C MET A 63 -3.06 -3.06 -11.97
N ILE A 64 -3.55 -4.29 -11.76
CA ILE A 64 -3.35 -5.41 -12.67
C ILE A 64 -3.98 -5.12 -14.04
N TYR A 65 -5.19 -4.54 -14.06
CA TYR A 65 -5.86 -4.16 -15.30
C TYR A 65 -5.07 -3.11 -16.09
N TYR A 66 -4.57 -2.07 -15.41
CA TYR A 66 -3.75 -1.04 -16.06
C TYR A 66 -2.39 -1.57 -16.53
N ALA A 67 -1.77 -2.48 -15.80
CA ALA A 67 -0.60 -3.20 -16.30
C ALA A 67 -0.91 -3.95 -17.61
N PHE A 68 -2.07 -4.60 -17.71
CA PHE A 68 -2.53 -5.24 -18.93
C PHE A 68 -2.83 -4.24 -20.06
N LEU A 69 -3.46 -3.09 -19.77
CA LEU A 69 -3.72 -2.04 -20.77
C LEU A 69 -2.43 -1.47 -21.34
N GLU A 70 -1.43 -1.18 -20.50
CA GLU A 70 -0.11 -0.70 -20.93
C GLU A 70 0.61 -1.77 -21.76
N LEU A 71 0.65 -3.02 -21.28
CA LEU A 71 1.27 -4.13 -21.99
C LEU A 71 0.65 -4.36 -23.37
N SER A 72 -0.67 -4.25 -23.48
CA SER A 72 -1.39 -4.40 -24.75
C SER A 72 -1.29 -3.18 -25.68
N GLY A 73 -0.77 -2.04 -25.18
CA GLY A 73 -0.69 -0.79 -25.93
C GLY A 73 -2.01 -0.05 -26.07
N LYS A 74 -3.06 -0.44 -25.35
CA LYS A 74 -4.40 0.19 -25.44
C LYS A 74 -4.44 1.62 -24.89
N LEU A 75 -3.48 2.02 -24.07
CA LEU A 75 -3.35 3.39 -23.57
C LEU A 75 -2.43 4.24 -24.47
N SER A 76 -1.66 3.62 -25.34
CA SER A 76 -0.67 4.34 -26.17
C SER A 76 -1.33 5.26 -27.18
N GLY A 77 -0.92 6.53 -27.20
CA GLY A 77 -1.40 7.53 -28.14
C GLY A 77 -2.78 8.15 -27.78
N LEU A 78 -3.37 7.77 -26.68
CA LEU A 78 -4.61 8.39 -26.18
C LEU A 78 -4.30 9.81 -25.65
N ASN A 79 -5.25 10.73 -25.91
CA ASN A 79 -5.21 12.05 -25.30
C ASN A 79 -5.76 12.04 -23.87
N SER A 80 -5.60 13.15 -23.14
CA SER A 80 -5.98 13.24 -21.72
C SER A 80 -7.48 12.98 -21.47
N SER A 81 -8.36 13.38 -22.40
CA SER A 81 -9.79 13.14 -22.28
C SER A 81 -10.15 11.67 -22.50
N GLU A 82 -9.45 10.98 -23.40
CA GLU A 82 -9.64 9.55 -23.68
C GLU A 82 -9.12 8.68 -22.52
N ILE A 83 -7.99 9.06 -21.89
CA ILE A 83 -7.48 8.41 -20.69
C ILE A 83 -8.48 8.56 -19.53
N THR A 84 -9.00 9.78 -19.35
CA THR A 84 -10.05 10.03 -18.34
C THR A 84 -11.30 9.20 -18.63
N ALA A 85 -11.73 9.12 -19.90
CA ALA A 85 -12.85 8.29 -20.30
C ALA A 85 -12.58 6.80 -20.07
N THR A 86 -11.35 6.33 -20.27
CA THR A 86 -10.95 4.94 -19.99
C THR A 86 -11.09 4.60 -18.51
N PHE A 87 -10.64 5.50 -17.61
CA PHE A 87 -10.80 5.30 -16.17
C PHE A 87 -12.27 5.35 -15.74
N ASN A 88 -13.05 6.33 -16.21
CA ASN A 88 -14.48 6.41 -15.93
C ASN A 88 -15.24 5.21 -16.52
N GLY A 89 -14.80 4.73 -17.70
CA GLY A 89 -15.31 3.52 -18.33
C GLY A 89 -15.07 2.27 -17.49
N LEU A 90 -13.90 2.15 -16.88
CA LEU A 90 -13.60 1.06 -15.91
C LEU A 90 -14.56 1.11 -14.73
N LEU A 91 -14.75 2.28 -14.11
CA LEU A 91 -15.65 2.46 -12.96
C LEU A 91 -17.10 2.15 -13.31
N SER A 92 -17.49 2.32 -14.59
CA SER A 92 -18.85 2.02 -15.10
C SER A 92 -19.03 0.57 -15.53
N GLN A 93 -17.97 -0.25 -15.52
CA GLN A 93 -18.00 -1.65 -15.97
C GLN A 93 -17.74 -2.64 -14.83
N PRO A 94 -18.76 -2.95 -14.01
CA PRO A 94 -18.60 -3.81 -12.83
C PRO A 94 -18.05 -5.19 -13.18
N GLY A 95 -18.31 -5.72 -14.37
CA GLY A 95 -17.80 -7.01 -14.83
C GLY A 95 -16.27 -7.03 -14.94
N ILE A 96 -15.65 -6.01 -15.53
CA ILE A 96 -14.18 -5.91 -15.64
C ILE A 96 -13.59 -5.72 -14.25
N MET A 97 -14.16 -4.82 -13.44
CA MET A 97 -13.71 -4.61 -12.06
C MET A 97 -13.76 -5.91 -11.26
N PHE A 98 -14.85 -6.66 -11.36
CA PHE A 98 -14.99 -7.95 -10.68
C PHE A 98 -13.92 -8.96 -11.12
N ILE A 99 -13.71 -9.12 -12.44
CA ILE A 99 -12.73 -10.09 -12.96
C ILE A 99 -11.33 -9.80 -12.43
N PHE A 100 -10.86 -8.57 -12.54
CA PHE A 100 -9.50 -8.22 -12.12
C PHE A 100 -9.33 -8.20 -10.60
N SER A 101 -10.36 -7.78 -9.84
CA SER A 101 -10.36 -7.93 -8.37
C SER A 101 -10.34 -9.40 -7.97
N PHE A 102 -11.09 -10.25 -8.66
CA PHE A 102 -11.11 -11.69 -8.42
C PHE A 102 -9.76 -12.36 -8.72
N ILE A 103 -9.06 -11.90 -9.78
CA ILE A 103 -7.69 -12.33 -10.08
C ILE A 103 -6.75 -11.94 -8.92
N ALA A 104 -6.84 -10.71 -8.42
CA ALA A 104 -6.04 -10.28 -7.27
C ALA A 104 -6.31 -11.13 -6.02
N ILE A 105 -7.58 -11.45 -5.75
CA ILE A 105 -7.99 -12.30 -4.64
C ILE A 105 -7.43 -13.73 -4.81
N ILE A 106 -7.61 -14.36 -5.98
CA ILE A 106 -7.12 -15.71 -6.23
C ILE A 106 -5.60 -15.79 -6.09
N LEU A 107 -4.86 -14.82 -6.64
CA LEU A 107 -3.41 -14.78 -6.51
C LEU A 107 -2.99 -14.67 -5.04
N SER A 108 -3.62 -13.79 -4.29
CA SER A 108 -3.27 -13.57 -2.89
C SER A 108 -3.65 -14.75 -1.99
N PHE A 109 -4.86 -15.31 -2.15
CA PHE A 109 -5.25 -16.52 -1.42
C PHE A 109 -4.42 -17.75 -1.82
N GLY A 110 -4.06 -17.87 -3.10
CA GLY A 110 -3.15 -18.91 -3.56
C GLY A 110 -1.81 -18.87 -2.84
N VAL A 111 -1.27 -17.66 -2.60
CA VAL A 111 -0.04 -17.48 -1.82
C VAL A 111 -0.25 -17.86 -0.35
N CYS A 112 -1.35 -17.43 0.28
CA CYS A 112 -1.67 -17.80 1.67
C CYS A 112 -1.88 -19.31 1.82
N ALA A 113 -2.52 -19.96 0.84
CA ALA A 113 -2.76 -21.42 0.85
C ALA A 113 -1.46 -22.26 0.82
N LEU A 114 -0.35 -21.71 0.32
CA LEU A 114 0.97 -22.35 0.40
C LEU A 114 1.59 -22.29 1.81
N GLY A 115 0.94 -21.61 2.74
CA GLY A 115 1.34 -21.44 4.13
C GLY A 115 2.35 -20.33 4.33
N LEU A 116 2.56 -19.93 5.60
CA LEU A 116 3.36 -18.78 5.98
C LEU A 116 4.78 -18.83 5.42
N LYS A 117 5.49 -19.93 5.65
CA LYS A 117 6.92 -20.05 5.33
C LYS A 117 7.20 -20.19 3.83
N ASN A 118 6.46 -21.01 3.13
CA ASN A 118 6.67 -21.32 1.70
C ASN A 118 5.89 -20.38 0.76
N GLY A 119 4.74 -19.90 1.20
CA GLY A 119 3.88 -18.96 0.47
C GLY A 119 4.18 -17.53 0.83
N VAL A 120 3.61 -17.06 1.91
CA VAL A 120 3.61 -15.62 2.28
C VAL A 120 5.03 -15.07 2.37
N GLU A 121 5.91 -15.65 3.20
CA GLU A 121 7.26 -15.13 3.40
C GLU A 121 8.11 -15.20 2.13
N ARG A 122 8.15 -16.34 1.46
CA ARG A 122 9.01 -16.56 0.30
C ARG A 122 8.57 -15.74 -0.92
N ILE A 123 7.27 -15.76 -1.22
CA ILE A 123 6.72 -15.07 -2.42
C ILE A 123 6.77 -13.57 -2.21
N THR A 124 6.35 -13.07 -1.04
CA THR A 124 6.42 -11.64 -0.72
C THR A 124 7.86 -11.13 -0.77
N LYS A 125 8.82 -11.89 -0.26
CA LYS A 125 10.24 -11.51 -0.35
C LYS A 125 10.74 -11.35 -1.79
N VAL A 126 10.36 -12.25 -2.69
CA VAL A 126 10.69 -12.14 -4.12
C VAL A 126 9.99 -10.94 -4.74
N MET A 127 8.70 -10.77 -4.50
CA MET A 127 7.92 -9.65 -5.01
C MET A 127 8.50 -8.30 -4.54
N MET A 128 8.82 -8.17 -3.24
CA MET A 128 9.40 -6.94 -2.69
C MET A 128 10.81 -6.66 -3.23
N SER A 129 11.62 -7.70 -3.48
CA SER A 129 12.92 -7.52 -4.11
C SER A 129 12.81 -7.01 -5.54
N LEU A 130 11.88 -7.56 -6.32
CA LEU A 130 11.57 -7.07 -7.67
C LEU A 130 11.00 -5.65 -7.64
N LEU A 131 10.12 -5.35 -6.70
CA LEU A 131 9.55 -4.04 -6.46
C LEU A 131 10.65 -3.01 -6.21
N LEU A 132 11.59 -3.28 -5.30
CA LEU A 132 12.71 -2.38 -5.03
C LEU A 132 13.59 -2.18 -6.27
N GLY A 133 13.87 -3.23 -7.03
CA GLY A 133 14.62 -3.14 -8.29
C GLY A 133 13.93 -2.26 -9.32
N LEU A 134 12.64 -2.47 -9.56
CA LEU A 134 11.83 -1.64 -10.47
C LEU A 134 11.77 -0.18 -10.01
N MET A 135 11.59 0.03 -8.70
CA MET A 135 11.54 1.37 -8.11
C MET A 135 12.85 2.15 -8.37
N VAL A 136 14.00 1.51 -8.19
CA VAL A 136 15.30 2.15 -8.47
C VAL A 136 15.41 2.51 -9.95
N ILE A 137 15.03 1.62 -10.86
CA ILE A 137 15.07 1.88 -12.31
C ILE A 137 14.16 3.07 -12.66
N LEU A 138 12.93 3.08 -12.16
CA LEU A 138 11.96 4.16 -12.42
C LEU A 138 12.42 5.49 -11.80
N ALA A 139 13.01 5.49 -10.61
CA ALA A 139 13.52 6.69 -9.96
C ALA A 139 14.70 7.29 -10.74
N VAL A 140 15.67 6.45 -11.14
CA VAL A 140 16.80 6.89 -11.97
C VAL A 140 16.29 7.49 -13.28
N HIS A 141 15.33 6.83 -13.94
CA HIS A 141 14.71 7.37 -15.14
C HIS A 141 14.04 8.73 -14.89
N SER A 142 13.28 8.87 -13.81
CA SER A 142 12.57 10.10 -13.46
C SER A 142 13.54 11.28 -13.21
N PHE A 143 14.71 11.03 -12.61
CA PHE A 143 15.71 12.06 -12.36
C PHE A 143 16.40 12.57 -13.64
N VAL A 144 16.44 11.78 -14.68
CA VAL A 144 17.05 12.16 -15.98
C VAL A 144 16.08 12.95 -16.86
N LEU A 145 14.78 13.01 -16.51
CA LEU A 145 13.78 13.74 -17.28
C LEU A 145 14.05 15.26 -17.30
N PRO A 146 13.68 15.96 -18.39
CA PRO A 146 13.77 17.42 -18.44
C PRO A 146 12.89 18.03 -17.33
N ASN A 147 13.36 19.13 -16.70
CA ASN A 147 12.68 19.82 -15.60
C ASN A 147 12.43 18.98 -14.33
N ALA A 148 13.02 17.80 -14.20
CA ALA A 148 12.88 16.97 -13.00
C ALA A 148 13.23 17.73 -11.70
N SER A 149 14.21 18.64 -11.75
CA SER A 149 14.62 19.46 -10.61
C SER A 149 13.50 20.34 -10.04
N VAL A 150 12.56 20.80 -10.88
CA VAL A 150 11.40 21.59 -10.44
C VAL A 150 10.47 20.71 -9.64
N GLY A 151 10.18 19.49 -10.12
CA GLY A 151 9.36 18.52 -9.41
C GLY A 151 9.99 18.07 -8.09
N ILE A 152 11.31 17.83 -8.06
CA ILE A 152 12.05 17.50 -6.83
C ILE A 152 11.95 18.62 -5.82
N LYS A 153 12.14 19.87 -6.26
CA LYS A 153 11.99 21.05 -5.38
C LYS A 153 10.57 21.16 -4.83
N PHE A 154 9.55 20.97 -5.66
CA PHE A 154 8.16 20.97 -5.25
C PHE A 154 7.89 19.90 -4.19
N TYR A 155 8.44 18.70 -4.37
CA TYR A 155 8.23 17.57 -3.47
C TYR A 155 8.94 17.73 -2.11
N LEU A 156 10.17 18.26 -2.10
CA LEU A 156 10.99 18.32 -0.89
C LEU A 156 10.85 19.63 -0.11
N VAL A 157 10.48 20.73 -0.78
CA VAL A 157 10.42 22.05 -0.13
C VAL A 157 8.98 22.33 0.32
N PRO A 158 8.72 22.38 1.63
CA PRO A 158 7.38 22.67 2.15
C PRO A 158 6.89 24.05 1.71
N ASN A 159 5.67 24.11 1.20
CA ASN A 159 5.01 25.38 0.88
C ASN A 159 4.04 25.76 2.00
N ILE A 160 4.54 26.56 2.96
CA ILE A 160 3.78 26.98 4.13
C ILE A 160 2.54 27.80 3.75
N SER A 161 2.59 28.53 2.62
CA SER A 161 1.43 29.33 2.17
C SER A 161 0.25 28.44 1.77
N LEU A 162 0.48 27.28 1.16
CA LEU A 162 -0.56 26.30 0.85
C LEU A 162 -1.15 25.67 2.11
N VAL A 163 -0.31 25.35 3.09
CA VAL A 163 -0.77 24.82 4.38
C VAL A 163 -1.68 25.80 5.10
N ASN A 164 -1.34 27.08 5.05
CA ASN A 164 -2.17 28.14 5.64
C ASN A 164 -3.51 28.33 4.91
N GLN A 165 -3.56 28.09 3.61
CA GLN A 165 -4.81 28.16 2.81
C GLN A 165 -5.73 26.96 3.07
N SER A 166 -5.18 25.75 3.19
CA SER A 166 -5.95 24.54 3.47
C SER A 166 -6.38 24.41 4.94
N GLY A 167 -5.69 25.10 5.83
CA GLY A 167 -5.85 25.00 7.28
C GLY A 167 -4.89 23.99 7.92
N ILE A 168 -4.23 24.43 8.99
CA ILE A 168 -3.24 23.60 9.72
C ILE A 168 -3.90 22.33 10.29
N GLY A 169 -5.16 22.41 10.74
CA GLY A 169 -5.89 21.26 11.28
C GLY A 169 -6.11 20.15 10.24
N GLU A 170 -6.45 20.51 9.01
CA GLU A 170 -6.63 19.57 7.91
C GLU A 170 -5.31 18.90 7.53
N ALA A 171 -4.23 19.66 7.45
CA ALA A 171 -2.91 19.11 7.17
C ALA A 171 -2.43 18.14 8.27
N ILE A 172 -2.68 18.46 9.55
CA ILE A 172 -2.39 17.56 10.68
C ILE A 172 -3.21 16.28 10.57
N PHE A 173 -4.52 16.39 10.33
CA PHE A 173 -5.40 15.23 10.21
C PHE A 173 -5.00 14.33 9.04
N ALA A 174 -4.71 14.90 7.87
CA ALA A 174 -4.25 14.16 6.70
C ALA A 174 -2.91 13.43 6.97
N ALA A 175 -1.94 14.11 7.59
CA ALA A 175 -0.65 13.50 7.93
C ALA A 175 -0.77 12.38 8.97
N MET A 176 -1.66 12.54 9.95
CA MET A 176 -1.95 11.50 10.94
C MET A 176 -2.61 10.28 10.30
N THR A 177 -3.66 10.49 9.51
CA THR A 177 -4.37 9.42 8.80
C THR A 177 -3.44 8.67 7.87
N HIS A 178 -2.57 9.39 7.15
CA HIS A 178 -1.55 8.78 6.29
C HIS A 178 -0.58 7.90 7.09
N ALA A 179 -0.10 8.37 8.25
CA ALA A 179 0.81 7.59 9.10
C ALA A 179 0.18 6.29 9.64
N PHE A 180 -1.10 6.32 10.00
CA PHE A 180 -1.84 5.12 10.43
C PHE A 180 -2.06 4.15 9.28
N PHE A 181 -2.42 4.66 8.11
CA PHE A 181 -2.70 3.85 6.94
C PHE A 181 -1.44 3.16 6.41
N THR A 182 -0.32 3.88 6.28
CA THR A 182 0.92 3.34 5.71
C THR A 182 1.54 2.24 6.59
N LEU A 183 1.45 2.37 7.91
CA LEU A 183 1.95 1.36 8.86
C LEU A 183 0.93 0.26 9.18
N SER A 184 -0.30 0.33 8.63
CA SER A 184 -1.39 -0.61 8.89
C SER A 184 -1.67 -0.83 10.37
N ILE A 185 -1.55 0.24 11.18
CA ILE A 185 -1.76 0.20 12.63
C ILE A 185 -3.16 0.65 13.03
N GLY A 186 -3.61 0.23 14.21
CA GLY A 186 -4.92 0.59 14.77
C GLY A 186 -6.02 -0.44 14.50
N ILE A 187 -5.81 -1.36 13.56
CA ILE A 187 -6.73 -2.48 13.28
C ILE A 187 -6.22 -3.82 13.81
N GLY A 188 -5.03 -3.84 14.43
CA GLY A 188 -4.42 -5.05 14.96
C GLY A 188 -3.72 -5.93 13.93
N ALA A 189 -3.57 -5.47 12.68
CA ALA A 189 -2.89 -6.22 11.62
C ALA A 189 -1.46 -6.61 12.01
N MET A 190 -0.76 -5.74 12.72
CA MET A 190 0.60 -5.99 13.15
C MET A 190 0.71 -6.96 14.34
N GLU A 191 -0.38 -7.26 15.03
CA GLU A 191 -0.36 -8.23 16.14
C GLU A 191 -0.06 -9.65 15.65
N ILE A 192 -0.63 -10.08 14.50
CA ILE A 192 -0.33 -11.42 13.97
C ILE A 192 1.15 -11.56 13.62
N PHE A 193 1.75 -10.55 12.99
CA PHE A 193 3.19 -10.57 12.72
C PHE A 193 4.01 -10.54 14.01
N GLY A 194 3.57 -9.78 15.03
CA GLY A 194 4.13 -9.81 16.37
C GLY A 194 4.11 -11.20 16.99
N SER A 195 3.05 -12.00 16.78
CA SER A 195 2.92 -13.35 17.32
C SER A 195 3.94 -14.33 16.74
N TYR A 196 4.41 -14.08 15.51
CA TYR A 196 5.44 -14.88 14.84
C TYR A 196 6.87 -14.50 15.25
N LEU A 197 7.06 -13.32 15.86
CA LEU A 197 8.40 -12.86 16.26
C LEU A 197 8.98 -13.67 17.42
N ASP A 198 10.23 -14.08 17.25
CA ASP A 198 10.99 -14.77 18.28
C ASP A 198 11.25 -13.86 19.49
N LYS A 199 11.27 -14.45 20.72
CA LYS A 199 11.57 -13.72 21.96
C LYS A 199 12.95 -13.06 21.96
N LYS A 200 13.89 -13.57 21.16
CA LYS A 200 15.25 -13.04 21.01
C LYS A 200 15.32 -11.77 20.15
N ARG A 201 14.32 -11.49 19.33
CA ARG A 201 14.26 -10.30 18.46
C ARG A 201 13.85 -9.06 19.24
N SER A 202 14.50 -7.94 18.98
CA SER A 202 14.11 -6.63 19.54
C SER A 202 12.88 -6.12 18.82
N LEU A 203 11.75 -5.91 19.54
CA LEU A 203 10.55 -5.32 18.95
C LEU A 203 10.80 -3.91 18.44
N THR A 204 11.52 -3.10 19.19
CA THR A 204 11.89 -1.74 18.79
C THR A 204 12.74 -1.76 17.52
N GLY A 205 13.72 -2.69 17.43
CA GLY A 205 14.55 -2.84 16.24
C GLY A 205 13.74 -3.20 14.99
N GLU A 206 12.82 -4.16 15.09
CA GLU A 206 11.93 -4.54 13.98
C GLU A 206 11.01 -3.38 13.59
N ALA A 207 10.37 -2.72 14.57
CA ALA A 207 9.48 -1.60 14.32
C ALA A 207 10.20 -0.41 13.65
N VAL A 208 11.40 -0.06 14.13
CA VAL A 208 12.22 1.00 13.50
C VAL A 208 12.60 0.62 12.08
N SER A 209 12.99 -0.63 11.83
CA SER A 209 13.32 -1.10 10.48
C SER A 209 12.14 -1.00 9.52
N ILE A 210 10.93 -1.33 9.97
CA ILE A 210 9.71 -1.23 9.18
C ILE A 210 9.43 0.25 8.85
N VAL A 211 9.43 1.14 9.85
CA VAL A 211 9.17 2.58 9.64
C VAL A 211 10.20 3.19 8.68
N LEU A 212 11.47 2.82 8.80
CA LEU A 212 12.52 3.33 7.90
C LEU A 212 12.34 2.83 6.46
N LEU A 213 12.03 1.54 6.28
CA LEU A 213 11.80 0.96 4.94
C LEU A 213 10.55 1.54 4.30
N ASP A 214 9.45 1.66 5.06
CA ASP A 214 8.20 2.26 4.60
C ASP A 214 8.42 3.71 4.15
N THR A 215 9.10 4.51 4.98
CA THR A 215 9.44 5.90 4.66
C THR A 215 10.33 5.98 3.42
N PHE A 216 11.31 5.09 3.28
CA PHE A 216 12.19 5.04 2.11
C PHE A 216 11.38 4.75 0.83
N VAL A 217 10.52 3.74 0.85
CA VAL A 217 9.67 3.38 -0.32
C VAL A 217 8.72 4.53 -0.67
N ALA A 218 8.09 5.16 0.34
CA ALA A 218 7.19 6.29 0.12
C ALA A 218 7.90 7.49 -0.51
N LEU A 219 9.11 7.85 -0.01
CA LEU A 219 9.92 8.92 -0.60
C LEU A 219 10.34 8.60 -2.03
N MET A 220 10.77 7.37 -2.29
CA MET A 220 11.16 6.95 -3.63
C MET A 220 9.98 6.96 -4.61
N ALA A 221 8.78 6.55 -4.18
CA ALA A 221 7.57 6.66 -4.99
C ALA A 221 7.27 8.12 -5.37
N GLY A 222 7.40 9.06 -4.44
CA GLY A 222 7.29 10.49 -4.72
C GLY A 222 8.34 10.99 -5.72
N PHE A 223 9.58 10.54 -5.63
CA PHE A 223 10.64 10.85 -6.60
C PHE A 223 10.40 10.25 -7.99
N ILE A 224 9.64 9.18 -8.11
CA ILE A 224 9.21 8.63 -9.40
C ILE A 224 8.11 9.49 -10.01
N ILE A 225 7.08 9.80 -9.23
CA ILE A 225 5.82 10.38 -9.71
C ILE A 225 5.94 11.88 -9.95
N ILE A 226 6.37 12.64 -8.96
CA ILE A 226 6.30 14.10 -8.99
C ILE A 226 7.21 14.70 -10.06
N PRO A 227 8.50 14.34 -10.18
CA PRO A 227 9.34 14.88 -11.26
C PRO A 227 8.82 14.51 -12.65
N ALA A 228 8.24 13.31 -12.82
CA ALA A 228 7.65 12.91 -14.09
C ALA A 228 6.45 13.79 -14.46
N CYS A 229 5.57 14.12 -13.53
CA CYS A 229 4.46 15.05 -13.75
C CYS A 229 4.97 16.43 -14.23
N PHE A 230 5.95 16.99 -13.53
CA PHE A 230 6.53 18.29 -13.91
C PHE A 230 7.29 18.27 -15.23
N ALA A 231 7.97 17.16 -15.54
CA ALA A 231 8.69 17.00 -16.81
C ALA A 231 7.76 17.08 -18.03
N TYR A 232 6.56 16.56 -17.91
CA TYR A 232 5.57 16.51 -18.98
C TYR A 232 4.43 17.54 -18.84
N GLY A 233 4.55 18.50 -17.90
CA GLY A 233 3.59 19.59 -17.73
C GLY A 233 2.21 19.12 -17.26
N VAL A 234 2.13 17.96 -16.62
CA VAL A 234 0.91 17.43 -16.03
C VAL A 234 0.86 17.80 -14.56
N ASN A 235 -0.24 18.41 -14.11
CA ASN A 235 -0.39 18.75 -12.70
C ASN A 235 -0.47 17.47 -11.86
N PRO A 236 0.32 17.35 -10.79
CA PRO A 236 0.19 16.26 -9.86
C PRO A 236 -1.16 16.39 -9.14
N ASP A 237 -2.06 15.45 -9.40
CA ASP A 237 -3.34 15.34 -8.72
C ASP A 237 -3.19 14.49 -7.44
N SER A 238 -4.28 14.13 -6.80
CA SER A 238 -4.29 13.29 -5.60
C SER A 238 -5.25 12.13 -5.75
N GLY A 239 -5.05 11.10 -4.93
CA GLY A 239 -5.91 9.92 -4.94
C GLY A 239 -5.81 9.07 -6.21
N PRO A 240 -6.87 8.33 -6.58
CA PRO A 240 -6.86 7.42 -7.72
C PRO A 240 -6.57 8.10 -9.06
N SER A 241 -7.00 9.36 -9.26
CA SER A 241 -6.77 10.10 -10.50
C SER A 241 -5.28 10.30 -10.78
N LEU A 242 -4.44 10.47 -9.77
CA LEU A 242 -2.99 10.54 -9.93
C LEU A 242 -2.44 9.27 -10.62
N LEU A 243 -2.88 8.10 -10.19
CA LEU A 243 -2.37 6.82 -10.69
C LEU A 243 -2.98 6.43 -12.04
N PHE A 244 -4.28 6.63 -12.21
CA PHE A 244 -5.02 6.06 -13.36
C PHE A 244 -5.34 7.06 -14.48
N ILE A 245 -5.13 8.36 -14.24
CA ILE A 245 -5.31 9.41 -15.24
C ILE A 245 -3.99 10.16 -15.46
N THR A 246 -3.41 10.73 -14.40
CA THR A 246 -2.23 11.59 -14.53
C THR A 246 -1.02 10.83 -15.04
N LEU A 247 -0.67 9.68 -14.45
CA LEU A 247 0.52 8.91 -14.85
C LEU A 247 0.41 8.29 -16.24
N PRO A 248 -0.70 7.69 -16.70
CA PRO A 248 -0.84 7.29 -18.10
C PRO A 248 -0.65 8.45 -19.08
N ASN A 249 -1.12 9.66 -18.75
CA ASN A 249 -0.82 10.85 -19.57
C ASN A 249 0.68 11.15 -19.62
N VAL A 250 1.38 11.03 -18.49
CA VAL A 250 2.83 11.19 -18.44
C VAL A 250 3.51 10.16 -19.35
N PHE A 251 3.15 8.88 -19.22
CA PHE A 251 3.73 7.80 -20.03
C PHE A 251 3.47 7.99 -21.52
N ASN A 252 2.30 8.45 -21.93
CA ASN A 252 1.98 8.71 -23.33
C ASN A 252 2.87 9.80 -23.95
N ASN A 253 3.38 10.73 -23.16
CA ASN A 253 4.29 11.77 -23.62
C ASN A 253 5.76 11.35 -23.58
N MET A 254 6.08 10.16 -23.03
CA MET A 254 7.44 9.66 -22.89
C MET A 254 7.87 8.81 -24.08
N THR A 255 9.14 8.92 -24.49
CA THR A 255 9.73 7.95 -25.42
C THR A 255 9.78 6.56 -24.78
N GLY A 256 9.13 5.58 -25.43
CA GLY A 256 9.00 4.23 -24.87
C GLY A 256 8.02 4.15 -23.69
N GLY A 257 7.11 5.09 -23.56
CA GLY A 257 6.19 5.22 -22.43
C GLY A 257 5.37 3.97 -22.13
N ARG A 258 4.99 3.19 -23.16
CA ARG A 258 4.33 1.89 -22.97
C ARG A 258 5.13 0.93 -22.08
N ILE A 259 6.46 0.87 -22.23
CA ILE A 259 7.32 0.01 -21.41
C ILE A 259 7.40 0.56 -19.99
N TRP A 260 7.59 1.88 -19.85
CA TRP A 260 7.67 2.55 -18.56
C TRP A 260 6.34 2.46 -17.79
N GLY A 261 5.22 2.67 -18.48
CA GLY A 261 3.88 2.50 -17.90
C GLY A 261 3.62 1.08 -17.43
N PHE A 262 3.95 0.08 -18.27
CA PHE A 262 3.84 -1.33 -17.86
C PHE A 262 4.71 -1.65 -16.65
N MET A 263 5.98 -1.22 -16.62
CA MET A 263 6.87 -1.43 -15.48
C MET A 263 6.32 -0.77 -14.20
N PHE A 264 5.78 0.44 -14.32
CA PHE A 264 5.17 1.16 -13.21
C PHE A 264 3.95 0.43 -12.66
N PHE A 265 3.00 0.06 -13.50
CA PHE A 265 1.79 -0.64 -13.04
C PHE A 265 2.08 -2.06 -12.56
N LEU A 266 3.10 -2.73 -13.08
CA LEU A 266 3.60 -3.98 -12.55
C LEU A 266 4.18 -3.80 -11.12
N PHE A 267 4.99 -2.78 -10.92
CA PHE A 267 5.49 -2.38 -9.61
C PHE A 267 4.35 -2.11 -8.63
N MET A 268 3.37 -1.31 -9.02
CA MET A 268 2.20 -0.99 -8.19
C MET A 268 1.33 -2.23 -7.91
N SER A 269 1.21 -3.15 -8.89
CA SER A 269 0.50 -4.43 -8.68
C SER A 269 1.20 -5.28 -7.63
N PHE A 270 2.53 -5.36 -7.63
CA PHE A 270 3.27 -6.09 -6.60
C PHE A 270 3.11 -5.44 -5.22
N ALA A 271 3.14 -4.12 -5.13
CA ALA A 271 2.89 -3.40 -3.89
C ALA A 271 1.48 -3.69 -3.34
N ALA A 272 0.45 -3.61 -4.20
CA ALA A 272 -0.92 -3.90 -3.82
C ALA A 272 -1.11 -5.38 -3.39
N LEU A 273 -0.61 -6.33 -4.18
CA LEU A 273 -0.73 -7.76 -3.88
C LEU A 273 -0.02 -8.14 -2.58
N SER A 274 1.16 -7.57 -2.27
CA SER A 274 1.86 -7.86 -1.01
C SER A 274 1.03 -7.44 0.20
N THR A 275 0.35 -6.30 0.13
CA THR A 275 -0.55 -5.83 1.18
C THR A 275 -1.80 -6.71 1.29
N ILE A 276 -2.42 -7.09 0.16
CA ILE A 276 -3.58 -7.98 0.14
C ILE A 276 -3.22 -9.33 0.78
N ILE A 277 -2.06 -9.91 0.46
CA ILE A 277 -1.55 -11.15 1.05
C ILE A 277 -1.42 -10.99 2.57
N ALA A 278 -0.82 -9.89 3.04
CA ALA A 278 -0.59 -9.64 4.46
C ALA A 278 -1.90 -9.56 5.25
N VAL A 279 -2.90 -8.84 4.73
CA VAL A 279 -4.20 -8.71 5.40
C VAL A 279 -5.05 -9.98 5.28
N PHE A 280 -4.93 -10.75 4.20
CA PHE A 280 -5.57 -12.07 4.13
C PHE A 280 -4.95 -13.05 5.14
N GLU A 281 -3.62 -13.04 5.31
CA GLU A 281 -2.97 -13.83 6.35
C GLU A 281 -3.51 -13.44 7.76
N GLU A 282 -3.63 -12.14 8.03
CA GLU A 282 -4.24 -11.65 9.27
C GLU A 282 -5.67 -12.17 9.46
N ILE A 283 -6.54 -12.03 8.45
CA ILE A 283 -7.94 -12.47 8.53
C ILE A 283 -8.02 -13.99 8.73
N VAL A 284 -7.22 -14.77 7.99
CA VAL A 284 -7.20 -16.22 8.11
C VAL A 284 -6.73 -16.64 9.50
N ALA A 285 -5.61 -16.08 9.97
CA ALA A 285 -5.08 -16.37 11.30
C ALA A 285 -6.05 -15.99 12.41
N MET A 286 -6.75 -14.85 12.26
CA MET A 286 -7.77 -14.42 13.21
C MET A 286 -8.95 -15.42 13.30
N TRP A 287 -9.42 -15.92 12.16
CA TRP A 287 -10.49 -16.95 12.16
C TRP A 287 -10.00 -18.30 12.70
N MET A 288 -8.77 -18.71 12.37
CA MET A 288 -8.16 -19.91 12.96
C MET A 288 -8.03 -19.79 14.47
N ASP A 289 -7.65 -18.62 14.98
CA ASP A 289 -7.58 -18.37 16.43
C ASP A 289 -8.96 -18.43 17.09
N ILE A 290 -10.01 -17.89 16.46
CA ILE A 290 -11.38 -17.89 17.00
C ILE A 290 -12.00 -19.29 16.97
N THR A 291 -11.80 -20.04 15.87
CA THR A 291 -12.40 -21.36 15.68
C THR A 291 -11.58 -22.51 16.26
N GLU A 292 -10.38 -22.22 16.78
CA GLU A 292 -9.44 -23.21 17.34
C GLU A 292 -9.05 -24.32 16.35
N CYS A 293 -9.01 -23.99 15.04
CA CYS A 293 -8.62 -24.92 13.98
C CYS A 293 -7.11 -24.85 13.69
#